data_2f9517e4d524cd13f1c7d989ecd26b45
#
_entry.id   2f9517e4d524cd13f1c7d989ecd26b45
#
_cell.length_a   1.000
_cell.length_b   1.000
_cell.length_c   1.000
_cell.angle_alpha   90.00
_cell.angle_beta   90.00
_cell.angle_gamma   90.00
#
_symmetry.space_group_name_H-M   'P 1'
#
loop_
_entity.id
_entity.type
_entity.pdbx_description
1 polymer ?
#
loop_
_entity_poly.entity_id
_entity_poly.type
_entity_poly.pdbx_seq_one_letter_code
_entity_poly.pdbx_strand_id
1 'polypeptide(L)'
;MTVEMAGSVVVSRLSGVVDNPANGPTISGPVAFDFNQYNHLADAFLSGKVSLDLPVSAVLSDMENPYDTSARAQELSQAGEYYYLDYAFYNGHYYSYFGALPALVAFVPFKLLTGRDLRTDQVVLALGVIFICAFNALLYCLAKRYRQDVSLGLFALSSVSFFVASGLLYLVFLPQIYSVPILSGLIVVFLGLSCWISAERLDGDHGGFKKSYLILGSFLIALSLGCRPQYVLVSLLAFPIFWNAIFRERLFFSKKGVGNTVSVIAPFILVAIPVMLYNGVRFGSVFDFGAAYNLTGSDMTSRGIDLSRSLPALFQYLVQPLSICARYPYVFGVDMAVDFQGYWFYEPYLGGLLPIAPFLLVGLACIPPVFSKSKQSQKAAIIFSLIVASVILFADFQIASITMRYFSDFSWLLILLVFGVLLQTPGFVEGKGVIFGITVALIGLTILLGFWILLSPDRYGALVSTCPSVFYGVAQMLCLV
;
A
#
# COMPACT_ATOMS: atom_id res chain seq x y z
N MET A 1 28.57 -3.42 15.37
CA MET A 1 27.51 -2.99 14.44
C MET A 1 26.56 -4.16 14.31
N THR A 2 25.37 -4.05 14.85
CA THR A 2 24.35 -5.11 14.79
C THR A 2 23.86 -5.26 13.35
N VAL A 3 23.39 -6.45 12.98
CA VAL A 3 22.84 -6.76 11.64
C VAL A 3 21.73 -5.75 11.23
N GLU A 4 20.99 -5.21 12.20
CA GLU A 4 19.98 -4.17 12.00
C GLU A 4 20.57 -2.85 11.48
N MET A 5 21.70 -2.39 12.01
CA MET A 5 22.37 -1.17 11.53
C MET A 5 22.92 -1.35 10.11
N ALA A 6 23.42 -2.54 9.78
CA ALA A 6 23.93 -2.83 8.45
C ALA A 6 22.79 -2.85 7.41
N GLY A 7 21.65 -3.45 7.72
CA GLY A 7 20.48 -3.49 6.83
C GLY A 7 19.90 -2.10 6.55
N SER A 8 19.72 -1.30 7.59
CA SER A 8 19.22 0.09 7.48
C SER A 8 20.17 0.98 6.66
N VAL A 9 21.49 0.86 6.88
CA VAL A 9 22.48 1.59 6.08
C VAL A 9 22.49 1.18 4.62
N VAL A 10 22.27 -0.10 4.33
CA VAL A 10 22.17 -0.60 2.94
C VAL A 10 20.91 -0.05 2.27
N VAL A 11 19.75 -0.14 2.93
CA VAL A 11 18.49 0.38 2.38
C VAL A 11 18.56 1.87 2.16
N SER A 12 19.05 2.66 3.12
CA SER A 12 19.15 4.10 2.96
C SER A 12 20.18 4.53 1.90
N ARG A 13 21.26 3.77 1.73
CA ARG A 13 22.23 4.01 0.63
C ARG A 13 21.68 3.65 -0.74
N LEU A 14 20.82 2.65 -0.82
CA LEU A 14 20.19 2.24 -2.08
C LEU A 14 19.04 3.18 -2.46
N SER A 15 18.33 3.74 -1.48
CA SER A 15 17.16 4.59 -1.73
C SER A 15 17.47 6.05 -2.04
N GLY A 16 18.64 6.56 -1.64
CA GLY A 16 18.98 7.98 -1.78
C GLY A 16 18.18 8.94 -0.91
N VAL A 17 17.16 8.46 -0.23
CA VAL A 17 16.32 9.25 0.66
C VAL A 17 16.58 8.76 2.09
N VAL A 18 17.36 9.50 2.83
CA VAL A 18 17.60 9.22 4.25
C VAL A 18 16.81 10.22 5.07
N ASP A 19 15.65 9.80 5.56
CA ASP A 19 14.94 10.50 6.62
C ASP A 19 15.70 10.33 7.91
N ASN A 20 16.63 11.22 8.16
CA ASN A 20 17.31 11.27 9.44
C ASN A 20 16.68 12.37 10.30
N PRO A 21 15.92 12.03 11.36
CA PRO A 21 15.30 13.01 12.25
C PRO A 21 16.27 14.04 12.81
N ALA A 22 17.55 13.68 12.95
CA ALA A 22 18.58 14.56 13.47
C ALA A 22 18.95 15.71 12.52
N ASN A 23 18.60 15.64 11.23
CA ASN A 23 19.01 16.64 10.24
C ASN A 23 18.03 17.83 10.13
N GLY A 24 16.83 17.71 10.70
CA GLY A 24 15.77 18.70 10.52
C GLY A 24 15.26 18.81 9.08
N PRO A 25 14.35 19.75 8.80
CA PRO A 25 13.80 19.96 7.46
C PRO A 25 14.85 20.54 6.50
N THR A 26 14.80 20.09 5.24
CA THR A 26 15.56 20.71 4.16
C THR A 26 14.72 21.82 3.53
N ILE A 27 15.16 23.07 3.64
CA ILE A 27 14.45 24.23 3.10
C ILE A 27 14.97 24.55 1.70
N SER A 28 14.06 24.64 0.74
CA SER A 28 14.35 25.04 -0.64
C SER A 28 13.30 26.07 -1.10
N GLY A 29 13.69 27.33 -1.13
CA GLY A 29 12.75 28.42 -1.38
C GLY A 29 11.62 28.45 -0.35
N PRO A 30 10.35 28.53 -0.76
CA PRO A 30 9.22 28.58 0.16
C PRO A 30 8.80 27.20 0.68
N VAL A 31 9.59 26.14 0.44
CA VAL A 31 9.22 24.75 0.76
C VAL A 31 10.19 24.16 1.76
N ALA A 32 9.68 23.62 2.84
CA ALA A 32 10.39 22.78 3.78
C ALA A 32 10.04 21.30 3.52
N PHE A 33 11.04 20.51 3.17
CA PHE A 33 10.94 19.07 3.04
C PHE A 33 11.28 18.42 4.38
N ASP A 34 10.27 17.93 5.08
CA ASP A 34 10.43 17.22 6.34
C ASP A 34 9.68 15.90 6.28
N PHE A 35 10.41 14.80 6.31
CA PHE A 35 9.85 13.46 6.25
C PHE A 35 9.66 12.81 7.62
N ASN A 36 9.81 13.59 8.71
CA ASN A 36 9.66 13.13 10.10
C ASN A 36 8.22 13.20 10.63
N GLN A 37 7.22 13.28 9.78
CA GLN A 37 5.83 13.50 10.15
C GLN A 37 5.31 12.53 11.22
N TYR A 38 5.73 11.26 11.20
CA TYR A 38 5.33 10.28 12.22
C TYR A 38 6.03 10.49 13.57
N ASN A 39 7.26 11.01 13.59
CA ASN A 39 7.92 11.41 14.83
C ASN A 39 7.25 12.64 15.45
N HIS A 40 6.93 13.65 14.64
CA HIS A 40 6.14 14.81 15.09
C HIS A 40 4.76 14.42 15.61
N LEU A 41 4.11 13.44 14.96
CA LEU A 41 2.82 12.93 15.43
C LEU A 41 2.98 12.16 16.75
N ALA A 42 4.07 11.42 16.94
CA ALA A 42 4.35 10.75 18.21
C ALA A 42 4.59 11.78 19.33
N ASP A 43 5.31 12.87 19.06
CA ASP A 43 5.53 13.97 20.01
C ASP A 43 4.22 14.65 20.40
N ALA A 44 3.37 14.92 19.41
CA ALA A 44 2.04 15.47 19.63
C ALA A 44 1.21 14.58 20.58
N PHE A 45 1.17 13.28 20.33
CA PHE A 45 0.44 12.33 21.19
C PHE A 45 1.02 12.25 22.61
N LEU A 46 2.33 12.22 22.75
CA LEU A 46 2.98 12.21 24.06
C LEU A 46 2.73 13.50 24.85
N SER A 47 2.52 14.61 24.13
CA SER A 47 2.15 15.91 24.71
C SER A 47 0.64 16.12 24.86
N GLY A 48 -0.19 15.09 24.58
CA GLY A 48 -1.66 15.17 24.64
C GLY A 48 -2.27 16.09 23.58
N LYS A 49 -1.57 16.36 22.47
CA LYS A 49 -2.01 17.19 21.34
C LYS A 49 -2.38 16.31 20.15
N VAL A 50 -3.21 16.87 19.25
CA VAL A 50 -3.55 16.26 17.94
C VAL A 50 -2.94 17.05 16.76
N SER A 51 -2.57 18.32 16.99
CA SER A 51 -1.80 19.16 16.06
C SER A 51 -0.31 18.95 16.26
N LEU A 52 0.45 19.09 15.18
CA LEU A 52 1.90 18.99 15.21
C LEU A 52 2.51 20.30 15.75
N ASP A 53 3.55 20.19 16.57
CA ASP A 53 4.26 21.34 17.17
C ASP A 53 5.32 21.84 16.18
N LEU A 54 4.87 22.41 15.05
CA LEU A 54 5.73 22.93 14.00
C LEU A 54 5.54 24.44 13.88
N PRO A 55 6.60 25.21 13.55
CA PRO A 55 6.48 26.64 13.33
C PRO A 55 5.58 26.91 12.14
N VAL A 56 4.63 27.82 12.33
CA VAL A 56 3.69 28.26 11.31
C VAL A 56 4.08 29.63 10.80
N SER A 57 4.17 29.80 9.49
CA SER A 57 4.37 31.09 8.84
C SER A 57 3.21 32.03 9.12
N ALA A 58 3.51 33.27 9.47
CA ALA A 58 2.48 34.30 9.64
C ALA A 58 1.78 34.57 8.30
N VAL A 59 2.54 34.67 7.22
CA VAL A 59 2.00 34.85 5.87
C VAL A 59 1.03 33.71 5.52
N LEU A 60 1.42 32.46 5.74
CA LEU A 60 0.56 31.30 5.46
C LEU A 60 -0.74 31.34 6.26
N SER A 61 -0.70 31.82 7.51
CA SER A 61 -1.88 31.91 8.38
C SER A 61 -2.85 33.01 7.94
N ASP A 62 -2.33 34.09 7.37
CA ASP A 62 -3.09 35.25 6.94
C ASP A 62 -3.61 35.13 5.50
N MET A 63 -3.17 34.11 4.74
CA MET A 63 -3.63 33.88 3.38
C MET A 63 -5.14 33.55 3.35
N GLU A 64 -5.87 34.16 2.42
CA GLU A 64 -7.28 33.83 2.16
C GLU A 64 -7.44 32.37 1.68
N ASN A 65 -6.54 31.90 0.82
CA ASN A 65 -6.50 30.51 0.35
C ASN A 65 -5.05 29.96 0.41
N PRO A 66 -4.65 29.34 1.52
CA PRO A 66 -3.31 28.74 1.65
C PRO A 66 -3.09 27.51 0.74
N TYR A 67 -4.15 27.00 0.10
CA TYR A 67 -4.09 25.82 -0.78
C TYR A 67 -3.78 26.17 -2.23
N ASP A 68 -3.96 27.44 -2.64
CA ASP A 68 -3.48 27.91 -3.95
C ASP A 68 -1.95 27.83 -3.99
N THR A 69 -1.45 26.90 -4.81
CA THR A 69 -0.02 26.60 -4.89
C THR A 69 0.80 27.76 -5.42
N SER A 70 0.25 28.53 -6.37
CA SER A 70 0.92 29.66 -7.01
C SER A 70 1.00 30.86 -6.07
N ALA A 71 -0.12 31.23 -5.47
CA ALA A 71 -0.19 32.31 -4.50
C ALA A 71 0.70 31.99 -3.28
N ARG A 72 0.58 30.77 -2.72
CA ARG A 72 1.40 30.32 -1.59
C ARG A 72 2.88 30.40 -1.89
N ALA A 73 3.34 29.91 -3.04
CA ALA A 73 4.74 29.93 -3.42
C ALA A 73 5.24 31.37 -3.59
N GLN A 74 4.44 32.25 -4.19
CA GLN A 74 4.82 33.64 -4.42
C GLN A 74 4.89 34.43 -3.13
N GLU A 75 3.85 34.41 -2.29
CA GLU A 75 3.76 35.22 -1.06
C GLU A 75 4.82 34.78 -0.05
N LEU A 76 5.01 33.47 0.18
CA LEU A 76 6.04 32.98 1.07
C LEU A 76 7.47 33.26 0.58
N SER A 77 7.70 33.17 -0.75
CA SER A 77 9.02 33.53 -1.31
C SER A 77 9.34 35.00 -1.12
N GLN A 78 8.35 35.88 -1.28
CA GLN A 78 8.54 37.33 -1.08
C GLN A 78 8.80 37.67 0.39
N ALA A 79 8.21 36.94 1.31
CA ALA A 79 8.40 37.12 2.74
C ALA A 79 9.67 36.42 3.29
N GLY A 80 10.30 35.54 2.50
CA GLY A 80 11.41 34.71 2.99
C GLY A 80 10.95 33.63 3.99
N GLU A 81 9.67 33.26 3.94
CA GLU A 81 9.08 32.24 4.80
C GLU A 81 8.83 30.93 4.02
N TYR A 82 8.46 29.85 4.73
CA TYR A 82 8.24 28.55 4.11
C TYR A 82 7.05 27.81 4.71
N TYR A 83 6.57 26.80 4.00
CA TYR A 83 5.58 25.86 4.47
C TYR A 83 6.13 24.42 4.41
N TYR A 84 5.57 23.52 5.23
CA TYR A 84 5.93 22.09 5.21
C TYR A 84 5.17 21.36 4.11
N LEU A 85 5.91 20.76 3.17
CA LEU A 85 5.36 19.99 2.07
C LEU A 85 4.73 18.69 2.57
N ASP A 86 3.57 18.35 2.03
CA ASP A 86 2.80 17.14 2.37
C ASP A 86 2.35 17.05 3.84
N TYR A 87 2.17 18.20 4.49
CA TYR A 87 1.49 18.33 5.77
C TYR A 87 0.11 18.97 5.57
N ALA A 88 -0.90 18.48 6.29
CA ALA A 88 -2.21 19.14 6.31
C ALA A 88 -2.14 20.40 7.15
N PHE A 89 -2.62 21.51 6.60
CA PHE A 89 -2.69 22.79 7.29
C PHE A 89 -4.17 23.20 7.43
N TYR A 90 -4.62 23.38 8.66
CA TYR A 90 -6.01 23.72 8.93
C TYR A 90 -6.13 24.58 10.18
N ASN A 91 -6.88 25.69 10.09
CA ASN A 91 -7.09 26.64 11.18
C ASN A 91 -5.80 27.06 11.89
N GLY A 92 -4.73 27.39 11.13
CA GLY A 92 -3.47 27.88 11.68
C GLY A 92 -2.59 26.81 12.33
N HIS A 93 -2.87 25.52 12.12
CA HIS A 93 -2.09 24.40 12.68
C HIS A 93 -1.73 23.38 11.61
N TYR A 94 -0.58 22.75 11.80
CA TYR A 94 -0.20 21.59 11.01
C TYR A 94 -0.70 20.30 11.63
N TYR A 95 -1.11 19.37 10.76
CA TYR A 95 -1.57 18.03 11.11
C TYR A 95 -0.97 16.98 10.18
N SER A 96 -0.85 15.76 10.68
CA SER A 96 -0.64 14.62 9.79
C SER A 96 -1.98 14.23 9.16
N TYR A 97 -2.04 14.16 7.82
CA TYR A 97 -3.19 13.58 7.12
C TYR A 97 -3.10 12.06 7.00
N PHE A 98 -1.93 11.49 7.29
CA PHE A 98 -1.78 10.04 7.39
C PHE A 98 -2.51 9.49 8.62
N GLY A 99 -2.87 8.20 8.54
CA GLY A 99 -3.50 7.53 9.67
C GLY A 99 -2.58 7.47 10.89
N ALA A 100 -3.18 7.56 12.06
CA ALA A 100 -2.48 7.63 13.35
C ALA A 100 -1.91 6.28 13.83
N LEU A 101 -2.39 5.15 13.29
CA LEU A 101 -2.03 3.83 13.79
C LEU A 101 -0.52 3.55 13.76
N PRO A 102 0.22 3.84 12.67
CA PRO A 102 1.66 3.61 12.66
C PRO A 102 2.39 4.40 13.75
N ALA A 103 2.00 5.66 14.00
CA ALA A 103 2.56 6.45 15.08
C ALA A 103 2.35 5.76 16.44
N LEU A 104 1.13 5.31 16.73
CA LEU A 104 0.76 4.69 17.99
C LEU A 104 1.43 3.34 18.25
N VAL A 105 1.66 2.53 17.18
CA VAL A 105 2.20 1.16 17.36
C VAL A 105 3.70 1.05 17.18
N ALA A 106 4.35 2.01 16.51
CA ALA A 106 5.79 1.98 16.25
C ALA A 106 6.52 3.18 16.85
N PHE A 107 6.16 4.40 16.48
CA PHE A 107 6.94 5.59 16.82
C PHE A 107 6.81 5.99 18.30
N VAL A 108 5.59 6.01 18.85
CA VAL A 108 5.35 6.31 20.28
C VAL A 108 6.05 5.29 21.18
N PRO A 109 5.86 3.97 21.04
CA PRO A 109 6.55 2.99 21.87
C PRO A 109 8.08 3.07 21.75
N PHE A 110 8.61 3.24 20.53
CA PHE A 110 10.04 3.38 20.33
C PHE A 110 10.61 4.60 21.08
N LYS A 111 9.94 5.75 20.96
CA LYS A 111 10.36 6.98 21.64
C LYS A 111 10.27 6.87 23.16
N LEU A 112 9.21 6.23 23.69
CA LEU A 112 9.08 5.98 25.12
C LEU A 112 10.19 5.06 25.67
N LEU A 113 10.60 4.05 24.88
CA LEU A 113 11.62 3.08 25.31
C LEU A 113 13.04 3.58 25.14
N THR A 114 13.31 4.41 24.14
CA THR A 114 14.68 4.80 23.77
C THR A 114 14.99 6.28 24.00
N GLY A 115 13.98 7.12 24.15
CA GLY A 115 14.12 8.58 24.19
C GLY A 115 14.57 9.20 22.84
N ARG A 116 14.50 8.44 21.74
CA ARG A 116 15.01 8.85 20.42
C ARG A 116 13.92 8.76 19.36
N ASP A 117 14.10 9.52 18.29
CA ASP A 117 13.28 9.42 17.10
C ASP A 117 13.58 8.14 16.31
N LEU A 118 12.51 7.54 15.80
CA LEU A 118 12.59 6.34 14.98
C LEU A 118 12.76 6.75 13.52
N ARG A 119 13.77 6.21 12.86
CA ARG A 119 14.06 6.52 11.47
C ARG A 119 13.06 5.82 10.54
N THR A 120 12.58 6.53 9.53
CA THR A 120 11.58 6.03 8.57
C THR A 120 12.11 4.82 7.78
N ASP A 121 13.39 4.83 7.35
CA ASP A 121 14.00 3.71 6.63
C ASP A 121 14.06 2.42 7.46
N GLN A 122 14.34 2.54 8.77
CA GLN A 122 14.34 1.38 9.68
C GLN A 122 12.94 0.79 9.85
N VAL A 123 11.94 1.66 10.02
CA VAL A 123 10.53 1.22 10.11
C VAL A 123 10.08 0.55 8.83
N VAL A 124 10.36 1.15 7.68
CA VAL A 124 9.95 0.61 6.38
C VAL A 124 10.60 -0.76 6.13
N LEU A 125 11.88 -0.93 6.47
CA LEU A 125 12.54 -2.24 6.38
C LEU A 125 11.87 -3.28 7.30
N ALA A 126 11.62 -2.93 8.56
CA ALA A 126 10.96 -3.82 9.51
C ALA A 126 9.53 -4.18 9.04
N LEU A 127 8.76 -3.19 8.62
CA LEU A 127 7.42 -3.40 8.06
C LEU A 127 7.46 -4.25 6.78
N GLY A 128 8.47 -4.09 5.93
CA GLY A 128 8.67 -4.91 4.74
C GLY A 128 8.83 -6.40 5.07
N VAL A 129 9.63 -6.72 6.10
CA VAL A 129 9.78 -8.11 6.59
C VAL A 129 8.47 -8.64 7.16
N ILE A 130 7.79 -7.86 8.02
CA ILE A 130 6.50 -8.24 8.61
C ILE A 130 5.44 -8.42 7.53
N PHE A 131 5.43 -7.57 6.51
CA PHE A 131 4.53 -7.66 5.36
C PHE A 131 4.67 -8.99 4.62
N ILE A 132 5.91 -9.42 4.33
CA ILE A 132 6.18 -10.72 3.70
C ILE A 132 5.65 -11.86 4.60
N CYS A 133 5.94 -11.81 5.91
CA CYS A 133 5.46 -12.81 6.86
C CYS A 133 3.92 -12.85 6.93
N ALA A 134 3.26 -11.69 6.99
CA ALA A 134 1.81 -11.59 7.04
C ALA A 134 1.14 -12.11 5.77
N PHE A 135 1.70 -11.80 4.59
CA PHE A 135 1.21 -12.35 3.34
C PHE A 135 1.38 -13.88 3.26
N ASN A 136 2.54 -14.40 3.66
CA ASN A 136 2.77 -15.84 3.68
C ASN A 136 1.84 -16.55 4.66
N ALA A 137 1.50 -15.93 5.80
CA ALA A 137 0.49 -16.45 6.72
C ALA A 137 -0.89 -16.51 6.05
N LEU A 138 -1.29 -15.48 5.31
CA LEU A 138 -2.53 -15.47 4.53
C LEU A 138 -2.52 -16.57 3.46
N LEU A 139 -1.44 -16.67 2.69
CA LEU A 139 -1.29 -17.69 1.65
C LEU A 139 -1.36 -19.10 2.24
N TYR A 140 -0.72 -19.34 3.39
CA TYR A 140 -0.80 -20.59 4.12
C TYR A 140 -2.23 -20.93 4.58
N CYS A 141 -2.96 -19.95 5.14
CA CYS A 141 -4.35 -20.14 5.56
C CYS A 141 -5.24 -20.48 4.36
N LEU A 142 -5.05 -19.81 3.23
CA LEU A 142 -5.76 -20.09 1.98
C LEU A 142 -5.46 -21.50 1.46
N ALA A 143 -4.19 -21.88 1.38
CA ALA A 143 -3.78 -23.20 0.95
C ALA A 143 -4.36 -24.29 1.87
N LYS A 144 -4.20 -24.16 3.18
CA LYS A 144 -4.71 -25.12 4.17
C LYS A 144 -6.22 -25.29 4.09
N ARG A 145 -6.97 -24.22 3.78
CA ARG A 145 -8.43 -24.27 3.73
C ARG A 145 -8.98 -24.78 2.40
N TYR A 146 -8.39 -24.35 1.30
CA TYR A 146 -9.00 -24.57 -0.02
C TYR A 146 -8.24 -25.54 -0.92
N ARG A 147 -6.91 -25.73 -0.70
CA ARG A 147 -6.04 -26.54 -1.55
C ARG A 147 -4.87 -27.11 -0.77
N GLN A 148 -5.12 -28.17 0.01
CA GLN A 148 -4.10 -28.83 0.85
C GLN A 148 -3.04 -29.60 0.04
N ASP A 149 -3.28 -29.78 -1.24
CA ASP A 149 -2.39 -30.47 -2.21
C ASP A 149 -1.35 -29.53 -2.87
N VAL A 150 -1.28 -28.27 -2.46
CA VAL A 150 -0.28 -27.33 -2.97
C VAL A 150 1.10 -27.73 -2.50
N SER A 151 2.01 -28.00 -3.45
CA SER A 151 3.41 -28.32 -3.16
C SER A 151 4.18 -27.12 -2.58
N LEU A 152 5.24 -27.42 -1.82
CA LEU A 152 6.12 -26.37 -1.29
C LEU A 152 6.72 -25.49 -2.41
N GLY A 153 7.05 -26.08 -3.56
CA GLY A 153 7.55 -25.35 -4.71
C GLY A 153 6.54 -24.35 -5.27
N LEU A 154 5.27 -24.76 -5.36
CA LEU A 154 4.20 -23.89 -5.83
C LEU A 154 3.89 -22.77 -4.82
N PHE A 155 3.94 -23.10 -3.53
CA PHE A 155 3.80 -22.10 -2.46
C PHE A 155 4.94 -21.06 -2.54
N ALA A 156 6.19 -21.50 -2.65
CA ALA A 156 7.35 -20.61 -2.79
C ALA A 156 7.27 -19.75 -4.05
N LEU A 157 6.86 -20.35 -5.18
CA LEU A 157 6.64 -19.62 -6.43
C LEU A 157 5.61 -18.51 -6.28
N SER A 158 4.48 -18.80 -5.62
CA SER A 158 3.43 -17.81 -5.34
C SER A 158 3.93 -16.68 -4.44
N SER A 159 4.71 -17.04 -3.39
CA SER A 159 5.29 -16.08 -2.45
C SER A 159 6.29 -15.14 -3.13
N VAL A 160 7.22 -15.68 -3.94
CA VAL A 160 8.21 -14.88 -4.66
C VAL A 160 7.55 -13.98 -5.71
N SER A 161 6.57 -14.50 -6.45
CA SER A 161 5.81 -13.71 -7.41
C SER A 161 5.12 -12.53 -6.76
N PHE A 162 4.52 -12.75 -5.60
CA PHE A 162 3.91 -11.69 -4.82
C PHE A 162 4.94 -10.66 -4.35
N PHE A 163 6.04 -11.12 -3.77
CA PHE A 163 7.11 -10.24 -3.30
C PHE A 163 7.56 -9.25 -4.36
N VAL A 164 7.72 -9.71 -5.60
CA VAL A 164 8.20 -8.87 -6.70
C VAL A 164 7.10 -8.01 -7.31
N ALA A 165 5.89 -8.57 -7.51
CA ALA A 165 4.81 -7.91 -8.24
C ALA A 165 3.92 -7.00 -7.38
N SER A 166 4.04 -7.05 -6.04
CA SER A 166 3.17 -6.29 -5.13
C SER A 166 3.57 -4.81 -4.95
N GLY A 167 4.63 -4.34 -5.60
CA GLY A 167 5.18 -3.01 -5.35
C GLY A 167 6.03 -2.90 -4.07
N LEU A 168 6.18 -3.97 -3.30
CA LEU A 168 6.96 -3.98 -2.06
C LEU A 168 8.41 -3.54 -2.28
N LEU A 169 9.04 -4.01 -3.37
CA LEU A 169 10.41 -3.62 -3.71
C LEU A 169 10.53 -2.10 -3.83
N TYR A 170 9.60 -1.45 -4.52
CA TYR A 170 9.58 0.00 -4.64
C TYR A 170 9.46 0.69 -3.29
N LEU A 171 8.52 0.24 -2.42
CA LEU A 171 8.30 0.83 -1.10
C LEU A 171 9.51 0.71 -0.18
N VAL A 172 10.24 -0.41 -0.25
CA VAL A 172 11.42 -0.67 0.60
C VAL A 172 12.67 0.04 0.08
N PHE A 173 12.84 0.11 -1.25
CA PHE A 173 13.98 0.80 -1.86
C PHE A 173 13.84 2.32 -1.87
N LEU A 174 12.60 2.84 -1.79
CA LEU A 174 12.29 4.25 -1.60
C LEU A 174 11.53 4.44 -0.27
N PRO A 175 12.20 4.29 0.88
CA PRO A 175 11.56 4.30 2.19
C PRO A 175 11.14 5.72 2.56
N GLN A 176 9.93 6.09 2.19
CA GLN A 176 9.32 7.39 2.46
C GLN A 176 8.22 7.27 3.52
N ILE A 177 7.79 8.41 4.03
CA ILE A 177 6.64 8.50 4.95
C ILE A 177 5.39 7.82 4.40
N TYR A 178 5.22 7.80 3.07
CA TYR A 178 4.10 7.14 2.37
C TYR A 178 4.17 5.60 2.44
N SER A 179 5.36 5.01 2.54
CA SER A 179 5.53 3.56 2.63
C SER A 179 5.01 3.01 3.96
N VAL A 180 5.09 3.80 5.02
CA VAL A 180 4.70 3.40 6.38
C VAL A 180 3.21 3.05 6.48
N PRO A 181 2.25 3.91 6.10
CA PRO A 181 0.83 3.61 6.20
C PRO A 181 0.38 2.53 5.20
N ILE A 182 1.02 2.41 4.03
CA ILE A 182 0.73 1.36 3.05
C ILE A 182 1.08 -0.01 3.65
N LEU A 183 2.31 -0.19 4.09
CA LEU A 183 2.78 -1.47 4.65
C LEU A 183 2.03 -1.83 5.93
N SER A 184 1.87 -0.89 6.86
CA SER A 184 1.14 -1.13 8.11
C SER A 184 -0.31 -1.53 7.86
N GLY A 185 -1.00 -0.84 6.95
CA GLY A 185 -2.38 -1.13 6.61
C GLY A 185 -2.56 -2.50 5.96
N LEU A 186 -1.68 -2.88 5.03
CA LEU A 186 -1.73 -4.19 4.38
C LEU A 186 -1.36 -5.33 5.33
N ILE A 187 -0.41 -5.13 6.26
CA ILE A 187 -0.09 -6.11 7.30
C ILE A 187 -1.33 -6.47 8.11
N VAL A 188 -2.05 -5.47 8.65
CA VAL A 188 -3.24 -5.74 9.46
C VAL A 188 -4.37 -6.35 8.61
N VAL A 189 -4.49 -6.00 7.34
CA VAL A 189 -5.42 -6.63 6.38
C VAL A 189 -5.09 -8.10 6.19
N PHE A 190 -3.84 -8.45 5.90
CA PHE A 190 -3.43 -9.85 5.65
C PHE A 190 -3.62 -10.72 6.90
N LEU A 191 -3.23 -10.22 8.06
CA LEU A 191 -3.44 -10.94 9.32
C LEU A 191 -4.93 -11.06 9.66
N GLY A 192 -5.72 -10.02 9.40
CA GLY A 192 -7.15 -10.03 9.61
C GLY A 192 -7.88 -11.03 8.71
N LEU A 193 -7.55 -11.07 7.42
CA LEU A 193 -8.06 -12.08 6.49
C LEU A 193 -7.63 -13.50 6.88
N SER A 194 -6.40 -13.67 7.34
CA SER A 194 -5.89 -14.96 7.85
C SER A 194 -6.74 -15.46 9.04
N CYS A 195 -7.09 -14.56 9.95
CA CYS A 195 -7.99 -14.88 11.06
C CYS A 195 -9.38 -15.26 10.54
N TRP A 196 -9.99 -14.50 9.63
CA TRP A 196 -11.32 -14.83 9.10
C TRP A 196 -11.34 -16.18 8.39
N ILE A 197 -10.33 -16.48 7.56
CA ILE A 197 -10.21 -17.77 6.86
C ILE A 197 -10.07 -18.92 7.87
N SER A 198 -9.37 -18.70 8.99
CA SER A 198 -9.15 -19.70 10.04
C SER A 198 -10.28 -19.76 11.07
N ALA A 199 -11.29 -18.90 10.95
CA ALA A 199 -12.38 -18.83 11.95
C ALA A 199 -13.33 -20.00 11.86
N GLU A 200 -13.56 -20.57 10.68
CA GLU A 200 -14.48 -21.71 10.51
C GLU A 200 -13.88 -22.99 11.10
N ARG A 201 -14.66 -23.69 11.89
CA ARG A 201 -14.26 -24.99 12.44
C ARG A 201 -14.41 -26.05 11.36
N LEU A 202 -13.33 -26.77 11.10
CA LEU A 202 -13.31 -27.88 10.15
C LEU A 202 -13.70 -29.22 10.80
N ASP A 203 -13.77 -29.26 12.16
CA ASP A 203 -13.99 -30.47 12.93
C ASP A 203 -15.41 -30.47 13.52
N GLY A 204 -16.19 -31.51 13.18
CA GLY A 204 -17.38 -31.92 13.90
C GLY A 204 -18.72 -31.60 13.28
N ASP A 205 -19.75 -32.36 13.71
CA ASP A 205 -21.16 -32.38 13.27
C ASP A 205 -21.94 -31.06 13.41
N HIS A 206 -21.37 -30.05 14.00
CA HIS A 206 -22.00 -28.73 14.17
C HIS A 206 -21.06 -27.63 13.66
N GLY A 207 -21.12 -27.37 12.37
CA GLY A 207 -20.43 -26.26 11.73
C GLY A 207 -20.60 -24.95 12.51
N GLY A 208 -19.51 -24.39 12.99
CA GLY A 208 -19.51 -23.17 13.81
C GLY A 208 -18.23 -22.38 13.62
N PHE A 209 -18.20 -21.17 14.20
CA PHE A 209 -17.05 -20.30 14.12
C PHE A 209 -16.34 -20.18 15.47
N LYS A 210 -15.01 -20.06 15.41
CA LYS A 210 -14.19 -19.60 16.54
C LYS A 210 -14.36 -18.07 16.65
N LYS A 211 -15.21 -17.62 17.58
CA LYS A 211 -15.55 -16.20 17.74
C LYS A 211 -14.31 -15.32 17.95
N SER A 212 -13.27 -15.81 18.65
CA SER A 212 -12.01 -15.10 18.83
C SER A 212 -11.35 -14.73 17.50
N TYR A 213 -11.38 -15.63 16.52
CA TYR A 213 -10.83 -15.37 15.20
C TYR A 213 -11.71 -14.41 14.38
N LEU A 214 -13.04 -14.46 14.53
CA LEU A 214 -13.93 -13.47 13.91
C LEU A 214 -13.67 -12.08 14.48
N ILE A 215 -13.60 -11.95 15.82
CA ILE A 215 -13.33 -10.69 16.50
C ILE A 215 -11.95 -10.14 16.12
N LEU A 216 -10.90 -10.96 16.25
CA LEU A 216 -9.53 -10.53 15.95
C LEU A 216 -9.37 -10.15 14.46
N GLY A 217 -9.93 -10.94 13.54
CA GLY A 217 -9.88 -10.64 12.13
C GLY A 217 -10.57 -9.32 11.78
N SER A 218 -11.78 -9.11 12.33
CA SER A 218 -12.51 -7.85 12.13
C SER A 218 -11.80 -6.66 12.76
N PHE A 219 -11.22 -6.83 13.95
CA PHE A 219 -10.45 -5.79 14.62
C PHE A 219 -9.22 -5.38 13.80
N LEU A 220 -8.45 -6.37 13.33
CA LEU A 220 -7.26 -6.11 12.49
C LEU A 220 -7.63 -5.41 11.18
N ILE A 221 -8.68 -5.87 10.47
CA ILE A 221 -9.12 -5.18 9.24
C ILE A 221 -9.60 -3.77 9.56
N ALA A 222 -10.34 -3.57 10.66
CA ALA A 222 -10.79 -2.24 11.07
C ALA A 222 -9.63 -1.29 11.38
N LEU A 223 -8.52 -1.78 11.96
CA LEU A 223 -7.32 -0.98 12.21
C LEU A 223 -6.74 -0.36 10.95
N SER A 224 -7.01 -0.92 9.77
CA SER A 224 -6.58 -0.32 8.50
C SER A 224 -7.15 1.08 8.27
N LEU A 225 -8.30 1.44 8.88
CA LEU A 225 -8.84 2.82 8.90
C LEU A 225 -7.83 3.82 9.48
N GLY A 226 -7.08 3.38 10.49
CA GLY A 226 -6.04 4.19 11.12
C GLY A 226 -4.70 4.20 10.36
N CYS A 227 -4.62 3.56 9.21
CA CYS A 227 -3.49 3.59 8.28
C CYS A 227 -3.88 4.27 6.96
N ARG A 228 -4.73 3.60 6.18
CA ARG A 228 -5.28 4.05 4.89
C ARG A 228 -6.77 3.67 4.82
N PRO A 229 -7.69 4.65 4.88
CA PRO A 229 -9.12 4.38 5.00
C PRO A 229 -9.71 3.48 3.91
N GLN A 230 -9.19 3.54 2.67
CA GLN A 230 -9.67 2.72 1.57
C GLN A 230 -9.49 1.20 1.81
N TYR A 231 -8.57 0.79 2.66
CA TYR A 231 -8.35 -0.64 2.93
C TYR A 231 -9.51 -1.29 3.70
N VAL A 232 -10.38 -0.51 4.33
CA VAL A 232 -11.59 -1.06 4.97
C VAL A 232 -12.50 -1.75 3.96
N LEU A 233 -12.43 -1.39 2.67
CA LEU A 233 -13.19 -2.02 1.59
C LEU A 233 -12.87 -3.51 1.45
N VAL A 234 -11.70 -3.96 1.94
CA VAL A 234 -11.35 -5.39 2.01
C VAL A 234 -12.32 -6.18 2.87
N SER A 235 -13.04 -5.53 3.80
CA SER A 235 -14.11 -6.16 4.58
C SER A 235 -15.22 -6.78 3.72
N LEU A 236 -15.39 -6.32 2.48
CA LEU A 236 -16.32 -6.91 1.51
C LEU A 236 -15.96 -8.36 1.16
N LEU A 237 -14.71 -8.77 1.34
CA LEU A 237 -14.28 -10.17 1.17
C LEU A 237 -14.88 -11.10 2.24
N ALA A 238 -15.51 -10.58 3.30
CA ALA A 238 -16.32 -11.38 4.20
C ALA A 238 -17.43 -12.15 3.47
N PHE A 239 -18.03 -11.55 2.44
CA PHE A 239 -19.10 -12.19 1.68
C PHE A 239 -18.65 -13.50 1.00
N PRO A 240 -17.60 -13.53 0.17
CA PRO A 240 -17.12 -14.78 -0.41
C PRO A 240 -16.51 -15.75 0.63
N ILE A 241 -15.81 -15.25 1.65
CA ILE A 241 -15.19 -16.07 2.71
C ILE A 241 -16.27 -16.82 3.50
N PHE A 242 -17.36 -16.16 3.85
CA PHE A 242 -18.46 -16.71 4.66
C PHE A 242 -19.71 -17.01 3.83
N TRP A 243 -19.59 -17.19 2.50
CA TRP A 243 -20.72 -17.32 1.56
C TRP A 243 -21.77 -18.32 2.02
N ASN A 244 -21.36 -19.55 2.33
CA ASN A 244 -22.31 -20.59 2.75
C ASN A 244 -22.95 -20.26 4.09
N ALA A 245 -22.17 -19.77 5.04
CA ALA A 245 -22.63 -19.39 6.35
C ALA A 245 -23.61 -18.19 6.33
N ILE A 246 -23.45 -17.26 5.39
CA ILE A 246 -24.36 -16.11 5.23
C ILE A 246 -25.64 -16.56 4.51
N PHE A 247 -25.51 -17.14 3.31
CA PHE A 247 -26.64 -17.29 2.39
C PHE A 247 -27.37 -18.63 2.51
N ARG A 248 -26.69 -19.70 2.94
CA ARG A 248 -27.30 -21.05 3.05
C ARG A 248 -27.64 -21.42 4.49
N GLU A 249 -26.67 -21.29 5.41
CA GLU A 249 -26.80 -21.74 6.78
C GLU A 249 -27.38 -20.66 7.70
N ARG A 250 -27.39 -19.41 7.24
CA ARG A 250 -27.88 -18.24 7.99
C ARG A 250 -27.21 -18.09 9.36
N LEU A 251 -25.90 -18.34 9.43
CA LEU A 251 -25.07 -18.18 10.64
C LEU A 251 -24.59 -16.73 10.86
N PHE A 252 -24.98 -15.82 9.96
CA PHE A 252 -24.81 -14.38 10.06
C PHE A 252 -26.11 -13.68 9.72
N PHE A 253 -26.31 -12.46 10.19
CA PHE A 253 -27.44 -11.57 9.90
C PHE A 253 -28.81 -12.22 10.14
N SER A 254 -28.89 -13.12 11.13
CA SER A 254 -30.12 -13.83 11.51
C SER A 254 -30.19 -13.99 13.01
N LYS A 255 -31.37 -14.35 13.55
CA LYS A 255 -31.53 -14.61 14.99
C LYS A 255 -30.58 -15.71 15.48
N LYS A 256 -30.37 -16.77 14.71
CA LYS A 256 -29.42 -17.86 15.01
C LYS A 256 -27.97 -17.40 14.97
N GLY A 257 -27.66 -16.42 14.12
CA GLY A 257 -26.29 -15.94 13.84
C GLY A 257 -25.91 -14.63 14.52
N VAL A 258 -26.74 -14.08 15.43
CA VAL A 258 -26.47 -12.78 16.09
C VAL A 258 -25.07 -12.73 16.72
N GLY A 259 -24.67 -13.78 17.41
CA GLY A 259 -23.34 -13.82 18.07
C GLY A 259 -22.17 -13.71 17.09
N ASN A 260 -22.27 -14.34 15.91
CA ASN A 260 -21.25 -14.23 14.86
C ASN A 260 -21.28 -12.85 14.22
N THR A 261 -22.48 -12.31 13.96
CA THR A 261 -22.66 -10.95 13.39
C THR A 261 -22.06 -9.90 14.31
N VAL A 262 -22.36 -9.95 15.60
CA VAL A 262 -21.75 -9.03 16.59
C VAL A 262 -20.23 -9.20 16.65
N SER A 263 -19.74 -10.45 16.61
CA SER A 263 -18.28 -10.72 16.60
C SER A 263 -17.57 -10.12 15.39
N VAL A 264 -18.25 -9.92 14.27
CA VAL A 264 -17.68 -9.27 13.09
C VAL A 264 -17.87 -7.76 13.12
N ILE A 265 -19.06 -7.26 13.49
CA ILE A 265 -19.39 -5.83 13.37
C ILE A 265 -18.85 -4.99 14.55
N ALA A 266 -18.94 -5.49 15.78
CA ALA A 266 -18.56 -4.71 16.95
C ALA A 266 -17.09 -4.23 16.92
N PRO A 267 -16.10 -5.03 16.46
CA PRO A 267 -14.72 -4.55 16.37
C PRO A 267 -14.54 -3.38 15.38
N PHE A 268 -15.32 -3.35 14.28
CA PHE A 268 -15.29 -2.20 13.35
C PHE A 268 -15.80 -0.93 14.02
N ILE A 269 -16.90 -1.03 14.78
CA ILE A 269 -17.45 0.12 15.53
C ILE A 269 -16.43 0.60 16.56
N LEU A 270 -15.80 -0.33 17.28
CA LEU A 270 -14.81 -0.02 18.32
C LEU A 270 -13.61 0.74 17.77
N VAL A 271 -13.17 0.46 16.55
CA VAL A 271 -12.04 1.16 15.90
C VAL A 271 -12.52 2.43 15.18
N ALA A 272 -13.67 2.38 14.50
CA ALA A 272 -14.17 3.51 13.75
C ALA A 272 -14.50 4.72 14.62
N ILE A 273 -15.09 4.52 15.81
CA ILE A 273 -15.45 5.62 16.71
C ILE A 273 -14.22 6.45 17.10
N PRO A 274 -13.12 5.89 17.65
CA PRO A 274 -11.92 6.67 17.96
C PRO A 274 -11.31 7.38 16.74
N VAL A 275 -11.28 6.73 15.57
CA VAL A 275 -10.76 7.35 14.32
C VAL A 275 -11.65 8.52 13.91
N MET A 276 -12.97 8.38 13.96
CA MET A 276 -13.91 9.45 13.63
C MET A 276 -13.84 10.61 14.63
N LEU A 277 -13.73 10.32 15.92
CA LEU A 277 -13.53 11.37 16.94
C LEU A 277 -12.22 12.13 16.72
N TYR A 278 -11.13 11.42 16.42
CA TYR A 278 -9.85 12.02 16.08
C TYR A 278 -9.93 12.94 14.86
N ASN A 279 -10.67 12.54 13.82
CA ASN A 279 -10.94 13.39 12.66
C ASN A 279 -11.77 14.64 13.04
N GLY A 280 -12.83 14.44 13.82
CA GLY A 280 -13.69 15.55 14.28
C GLY A 280 -12.92 16.61 15.08
N VAL A 281 -12.00 16.18 15.95
CA VAL A 281 -11.15 17.11 16.72
C VAL A 281 -10.17 17.87 15.83
N ARG A 282 -9.60 17.23 14.80
CA ARG A 282 -8.62 17.87 13.90
C ARG A 282 -9.27 18.82 12.87
N PHE A 283 -10.34 18.35 12.22
CA PHE A 283 -10.88 18.97 11.01
C PHE A 283 -12.36 19.38 11.14
N GLY A 284 -12.94 19.27 12.31
CA GLY A 284 -14.34 19.64 12.55
C GLY A 284 -15.40 18.67 11.97
N SER A 285 -14.96 17.65 11.21
CA SER A 285 -15.84 16.63 10.63
C SER A 285 -15.29 15.22 10.90
N VAL A 286 -16.16 14.34 11.36
CA VAL A 286 -15.80 12.95 11.67
C VAL A 286 -15.43 12.12 10.44
N PHE A 287 -15.86 12.56 9.25
CA PHE A 287 -15.58 11.92 7.96
C PHE A 287 -14.44 12.56 7.20
N ASP A 288 -13.82 13.62 7.71
CA ASP A 288 -12.71 14.30 7.07
C ASP A 288 -11.38 13.76 7.57
N PHE A 289 -10.63 13.13 6.68
CA PHE A 289 -9.30 12.58 6.96
C PHE A 289 -8.15 13.57 6.72
N GLY A 290 -8.48 14.82 6.34
CA GLY A 290 -7.50 15.90 6.18
C GLY A 290 -6.78 15.94 4.82
N ALA A 291 -7.12 15.07 3.88
CA ALA A 291 -6.44 15.00 2.58
C ALA A 291 -6.64 16.29 1.76
N ALA A 292 -7.79 16.94 1.89
CA ALA A 292 -8.09 18.20 1.21
C ALA A 292 -7.21 19.37 1.69
N TYR A 293 -6.74 19.32 2.93
CA TYR A 293 -5.93 20.38 3.54
C TYR A 293 -4.43 20.19 3.36
N ASN A 294 -4.02 19.16 2.59
CA ASN A 294 -2.62 18.86 2.40
C ASN A 294 -1.92 19.89 1.51
N LEU A 295 -0.85 20.52 2.04
CA LEU A 295 -0.04 21.48 1.30
C LEU A 295 0.95 20.74 0.40
N THR A 296 0.51 20.40 -0.79
CA THR A 296 1.29 19.69 -1.80
C THR A 296 1.51 20.55 -3.05
N GLY A 297 2.06 19.98 -4.10
CA GLY A 297 2.31 20.63 -5.39
C GLY A 297 1.04 20.93 -6.22
N SER A 298 -0.15 20.62 -5.70
CA SER A 298 -1.44 20.94 -6.30
C SER A 298 -2.47 21.31 -5.24
N ASP A 299 -3.46 22.12 -5.63
CA ASP A 299 -4.58 22.46 -4.74
C ASP A 299 -5.48 21.23 -4.54
N MET A 300 -5.41 20.68 -3.33
CA MET A 300 -6.16 19.47 -2.96
C MET A 300 -7.64 19.78 -2.67
N THR A 301 -8.00 21.04 -2.40
CA THR A 301 -9.39 21.45 -2.13
C THR A 301 -10.24 21.46 -3.40
N SER A 302 -9.59 21.68 -4.54
CA SER A 302 -10.24 21.69 -5.86
C SER A 302 -10.37 20.30 -6.50
N ARG A 303 -9.77 19.26 -5.88
CA ARG A 303 -9.82 17.89 -6.39
C ARG A 303 -11.19 17.28 -6.19
N GLY A 304 -11.84 16.95 -7.31
CA GLY A 304 -13.08 16.19 -7.37
C GLY A 304 -12.91 14.88 -8.15
N ILE A 305 -13.98 14.10 -8.19
CA ILE A 305 -14.06 12.95 -9.09
C ILE A 305 -14.22 13.48 -10.52
N ASP A 306 -13.24 13.16 -11.37
CA ASP A 306 -13.27 13.47 -12.80
C ASP A 306 -13.15 12.16 -13.60
N LEU A 307 -14.28 11.74 -14.18
CA LEU A 307 -14.35 10.49 -14.92
C LEU A 307 -13.49 10.49 -16.19
N SER A 308 -13.12 11.64 -16.74
CA SER A 308 -12.23 11.74 -17.91
C SER A 308 -10.84 11.19 -17.61
N ARG A 309 -10.39 11.22 -16.36
CA ARG A 309 -9.13 10.65 -15.89
C ARG A 309 -9.11 9.13 -15.89
N SER A 310 -10.29 8.49 -15.86
CA SER A 310 -10.39 7.05 -15.57
C SER A 310 -9.72 6.19 -16.63
N LEU A 311 -9.99 6.43 -17.90
CA LEU A 311 -9.44 5.60 -18.97
C LEU A 311 -7.91 5.74 -19.12
N PRO A 312 -7.33 6.95 -19.17
CA PRO A 312 -5.88 7.12 -19.16
C PRO A 312 -5.21 6.53 -17.90
N ALA A 313 -5.79 6.73 -16.71
CA ALA A 313 -5.23 6.18 -15.48
C ALA A 313 -5.25 4.65 -15.44
N LEU A 314 -6.34 4.02 -15.89
CA LEU A 314 -6.41 2.57 -16.03
C LEU A 314 -5.39 2.04 -17.04
N PHE A 315 -5.21 2.73 -18.17
CA PHE A 315 -4.16 2.38 -19.13
C PHE A 315 -2.79 2.41 -18.47
N GLN A 316 -2.47 3.49 -17.78
CA GLN A 316 -1.18 3.68 -17.12
C GLN A 316 -0.96 2.64 -16.03
N TYR A 317 -1.90 2.45 -15.10
CA TYR A 317 -1.75 1.48 -14.02
C TYR A 317 -1.70 0.03 -14.49
N LEU A 318 -2.41 -0.33 -15.55
CA LEU A 318 -2.53 -1.74 -15.95
C LEU A 318 -1.67 -2.12 -17.15
N VAL A 319 -1.62 -1.30 -18.20
CA VAL A 319 -1.08 -1.73 -19.50
C VAL A 319 0.04 -0.87 -20.06
N GLN A 320 0.38 0.26 -19.43
CA GLN A 320 1.45 1.14 -19.89
C GLN A 320 2.73 0.35 -20.17
N PRO A 321 3.25 0.32 -21.40
CA PRO A 321 4.49 -0.38 -21.71
C PRO A 321 5.68 0.18 -20.93
N LEU A 322 6.68 -0.67 -20.68
CA LEU A 322 7.96 -0.23 -20.15
C LEU A 322 8.68 0.63 -21.19
N SER A 323 9.35 1.69 -20.73
CA SER A 323 10.25 2.47 -21.56
C SER A 323 11.59 1.76 -21.67
N ILE A 324 11.82 1.05 -22.80
CA ILE A 324 13.03 0.27 -23.03
C ILE A 324 13.91 0.99 -24.08
N CYS A 325 15.19 1.18 -23.77
CA CYS A 325 16.15 1.72 -24.71
C CYS A 325 17.47 0.93 -24.70
N ALA A 326 18.32 1.17 -25.71
CA ALA A 326 19.61 0.46 -25.84
C ALA A 326 20.69 0.91 -24.84
N ARG A 327 20.41 1.92 -24.01
CA ARG A 327 21.34 2.43 -23.01
C ARG A 327 21.07 1.77 -21.66
N TYR A 328 22.12 1.36 -20.95
CA TYR A 328 22.01 0.87 -19.56
C TYR A 328 21.38 1.96 -18.65
N PRO A 329 20.46 1.61 -17.76
CA PRO A 329 20.01 0.27 -17.36
C PRO A 329 18.88 -0.34 -18.22
N TYR A 330 18.69 0.09 -19.44
CA TYR A 330 17.76 -0.38 -20.47
C TYR A 330 16.27 -0.14 -20.17
N VAL A 331 15.85 0.00 -18.93
CA VAL A 331 14.51 0.39 -18.50
C VAL A 331 14.60 1.75 -17.82
N PHE A 332 13.81 2.70 -18.29
CA PHE A 332 13.75 4.06 -17.77
C PHE A 332 12.32 4.42 -17.35
N GLY A 333 12.20 5.52 -16.60
CA GLY A 333 10.91 6.12 -16.34
C GLY A 333 10.20 6.43 -17.64
N VAL A 334 8.90 6.19 -17.70
CA VAL A 334 8.05 6.64 -18.80
C VAL A 334 8.00 8.16 -18.72
N ASP A 335 8.27 8.83 -19.84
CA ASP A 335 8.10 10.28 -19.92
C ASP A 335 6.60 10.60 -19.85
N MET A 336 6.20 11.10 -18.68
CA MET A 336 4.83 11.47 -18.36
C MET A 336 4.67 13.00 -18.35
N ALA A 337 5.53 13.73 -19.05
CA ALA A 337 5.51 15.20 -19.15
C ALA A 337 4.24 15.74 -19.84
N VAL A 338 3.16 15.00 -19.78
CA VAL A 338 1.84 15.41 -20.22
C VAL A 338 1.08 15.98 -19.03
N ASP A 339 0.71 17.23 -19.12
CA ASP A 339 -0.27 17.83 -18.21
C ASP A 339 -1.60 17.09 -18.39
N PHE A 340 -1.83 16.12 -17.51
CA PHE A 340 -3.05 15.36 -17.50
C PHE A 340 -4.05 16.06 -16.60
N GLN A 341 -4.81 17.01 -17.15
CA GLN A 341 -5.85 17.78 -16.47
C GLN A 341 -5.41 18.41 -15.13
N GLY A 342 -4.24 19.06 -15.11
CA GLY A 342 -3.64 19.65 -13.92
C GLY A 342 -2.97 18.66 -12.97
N TYR A 343 -2.82 17.40 -13.37
CA TYR A 343 -2.04 16.42 -12.61
C TYR A 343 -0.63 16.30 -13.18
N TRP A 344 0.33 16.79 -12.41
CA TRP A 344 1.74 16.56 -12.67
C TRP A 344 2.17 15.25 -12.01
N PHE A 345 2.83 14.37 -12.78
CA PHE A 345 3.43 13.15 -12.26
C PHE A 345 4.86 13.47 -11.79
N TYR A 346 5.03 13.65 -10.48
CA TYR A 346 6.33 13.99 -9.92
C TYR A 346 7.21 12.79 -9.60
N GLU A 347 6.65 11.60 -9.60
CA GLU A 347 7.38 10.37 -9.30
C GLU A 347 7.68 9.60 -10.57
N PRO A 348 8.85 8.93 -10.65
CA PRO A 348 9.17 8.10 -11.79
C PRO A 348 8.16 6.99 -11.89
N TYR A 349 7.61 6.84 -13.06
CA TYR A 349 6.66 5.82 -13.42
C TYR A 349 7.31 4.90 -14.45
N LEU A 350 7.41 3.61 -14.14
CA LEU A 350 8.23 2.69 -14.92
C LEU A 350 7.42 1.86 -15.90
N GLY A 351 6.13 1.70 -15.65
CA GLY A 351 5.21 0.95 -16.51
C GLY A 351 4.01 0.39 -15.76
N GLY A 352 3.05 -0.14 -16.47
CA GLY A 352 1.83 -0.74 -15.91
C GLY A 352 2.08 -2.10 -15.25
N LEU A 353 1.12 -2.53 -14.42
CA LEU A 353 1.23 -3.78 -13.67
C LEU A 353 1.39 -5.02 -14.57
N LEU A 354 0.66 -5.08 -15.68
CA LEU A 354 0.71 -6.24 -16.58
C LEU A 354 2.04 -6.38 -17.34
N PRO A 355 2.65 -5.31 -17.85
CA PRO A 355 4.01 -5.37 -18.39
C PRO A 355 5.08 -5.71 -17.35
N ILE A 356 4.94 -5.25 -16.11
CA ILE A 356 5.88 -5.55 -15.01
C ILE A 356 5.69 -6.98 -14.49
N ALA A 357 4.45 -7.46 -14.42
CA ALA A 357 4.07 -8.78 -13.92
C ALA A 357 3.27 -9.58 -14.95
N PRO A 358 3.88 -9.97 -16.10
CA PRO A 358 3.16 -10.55 -17.23
C PRO A 358 2.50 -11.91 -16.93
N PHE A 359 2.90 -12.62 -15.89
CA PHE A 359 2.22 -13.86 -15.47
C PHE A 359 0.74 -13.62 -15.12
N LEU A 360 0.37 -12.40 -14.71
CA LEU A 360 -1.02 -12.05 -14.42
C LEU A 360 -1.93 -12.22 -15.64
N LEU A 361 -1.42 -11.99 -16.85
CA LEU A 361 -2.17 -12.18 -18.10
C LEU A 361 -2.65 -13.62 -18.27
N VAL A 362 -1.82 -14.60 -17.91
CA VAL A 362 -2.21 -16.03 -18.00
C VAL A 362 -3.36 -16.32 -17.05
N GLY A 363 -3.26 -15.88 -15.80
CA GLY A 363 -4.33 -16.09 -14.83
C GLY A 363 -5.63 -15.37 -15.22
N LEU A 364 -5.54 -14.13 -15.70
CA LEU A 364 -6.71 -13.39 -16.19
C LEU A 364 -7.38 -14.09 -17.37
N ALA A 365 -6.60 -14.63 -18.32
CA ALA A 365 -7.11 -15.42 -19.44
C ALA A 365 -7.79 -16.73 -18.98
N CYS A 366 -7.39 -17.29 -17.84
CA CYS A 366 -8.00 -18.48 -17.25
C CYS A 366 -9.30 -18.19 -16.46
N ILE A 367 -9.64 -16.92 -16.18
CA ILE A 367 -10.86 -16.58 -15.42
C ILE A 367 -12.13 -17.12 -16.09
N PRO A 368 -12.45 -16.89 -17.38
CA PRO A 368 -13.71 -17.32 -17.97
C PRO A 368 -13.95 -18.84 -17.86
N PRO A 369 -13.02 -19.73 -18.26
CA PRO A 369 -13.24 -21.16 -18.16
C PRO A 369 -13.31 -21.68 -16.70
N VAL A 370 -12.58 -21.08 -15.78
CA VAL A 370 -12.67 -21.42 -14.35
C VAL A 370 -13.98 -20.91 -13.76
N PHE A 371 -14.36 -19.67 -14.03
CA PHE A 371 -15.58 -19.06 -13.54
C PHE A 371 -16.83 -19.87 -13.93
N SER A 372 -16.91 -20.34 -15.18
CA SER A 372 -18.06 -21.13 -15.66
C SER A 372 -18.30 -22.39 -14.84
N LYS A 373 -17.22 -23.06 -14.40
CA LYS A 373 -17.24 -24.33 -13.65
C LYS A 373 -17.24 -24.16 -12.13
N SER A 374 -17.00 -22.94 -11.64
CA SER A 374 -16.84 -22.65 -10.21
C SER A 374 -18.15 -22.68 -9.44
N LYS A 375 -18.06 -23.04 -8.15
CA LYS A 375 -19.15 -22.91 -7.17
C LYS A 375 -19.47 -21.42 -6.92
N GLN A 376 -20.67 -21.14 -6.39
CA GLN A 376 -21.11 -19.76 -6.14
C GLN A 376 -20.16 -18.97 -5.23
N SER A 377 -19.60 -19.58 -4.18
CA SER A 377 -18.63 -18.93 -3.29
C SER A 377 -17.33 -18.56 -4.02
N GLN A 378 -16.87 -19.39 -4.96
CA GLN A 378 -15.68 -19.13 -5.78
C GLN A 378 -15.96 -18.02 -6.81
N LYS A 379 -17.15 -18.04 -7.45
CA LYS A 379 -17.59 -16.95 -8.32
C LYS A 379 -17.66 -15.62 -7.57
N ALA A 380 -18.21 -15.66 -6.36
CA ALA A 380 -18.24 -14.49 -5.48
C ALA A 380 -16.82 -14.02 -5.12
N ALA A 381 -15.89 -14.93 -4.83
CA ALA A 381 -14.49 -14.56 -4.54
C ALA A 381 -13.83 -13.83 -5.72
N ILE A 382 -14.04 -14.32 -6.95
CA ILE A 382 -13.52 -13.66 -8.16
C ILE A 382 -14.15 -12.26 -8.31
N ILE A 383 -15.47 -12.16 -8.22
CA ILE A 383 -16.21 -10.90 -8.41
C ILE A 383 -15.81 -9.87 -7.34
N PHE A 384 -15.84 -10.24 -6.06
CA PHE A 384 -15.54 -9.32 -4.97
C PHE A 384 -14.06 -8.89 -4.97
N SER A 385 -13.13 -9.80 -5.32
CA SER A 385 -11.70 -9.40 -5.46
C SER A 385 -11.51 -8.39 -6.57
N LEU A 386 -12.16 -8.56 -7.72
CA LEU A 386 -12.11 -7.59 -8.82
C LEU A 386 -12.78 -6.26 -8.43
N ILE A 387 -13.94 -6.30 -7.78
CA ILE A 387 -14.64 -5.09 -7.33
C ILE A 387 -13.76 -4.30 -6.35
N VAL A 388 -13.23 -4.97 -5.31
CA VAL A 388 -12.41 -4.30 -4.29
C VAL A 388 -11.14 -3.72 -4.90
N ALA A 389 -10.44 -4.49 -5.76
CA ALA A 389 -9.26 -4.01 -6.46
C ALA A 389 -9.57 -2.79 -7.35
N SER A 390 -10.68 -2.84 -8.11
CA SER A 390 -11.10 -1.75 -9.00
C SER A 390 -11.51 -0.50 -8.23
N VAL A 391 -12.20 -0.64 -7.10
CA VAL A 391 -12.63 0.52 -6.29
C VAL A 391 -11.42 1.17 -5.60
N ILE A 392 -10.48 0.37 -5.08
CA ILE A 392 -9.23 0.92 -4.50
C ILE A 392 -8.43 1.64 -5.59
N LEU A 393 -8.22 1.02 -6.74
CA LEU A 393 -7.51 1.61 -7.87
C LEU A 393 -8.19 2.91 -8.34
N PHE A 394 -9.53 2.93 -8.42
CA PHE A 394 -10.30 4.12 -8.76
C PHE A 394 -10.08 5.25 -7.73
N ALA A 395 -10.13 4.92 -6.44
CA ALA A 395 -9.88 5.90 -5.38
C ALA A 395 -8.46 6.48 -5.47
N ASP A 396 -7.44 5.64 -5.72
CA ASP A 396 -6.05 6.07 -5.80
C ASP A 396 -5.84 7.09 -6.93
N PHE A 397 -6.32 6.83 -8.15
CA PHE A 397 -6.09 7.75 -9.25
C PHE A 397 -7.03 8.98 -9.26
N GLN A 398 -8.18 8.91 -8.58
CA GLN A 398 -9.06 10.08 -8.47
C GLN A 398 -8.62 11.05 -7.35
N ILE A 399 -8.18 10.51 -6.22
CA ILE A 399 -7.90 11.31 -5.02
C ILE A 399 -6.41 11.68 -4.94
N ALA A 400 -5.52 10.75 -5.29
CA ALA A 400 -4.09 10.98 -5.15
C ALA A 400 -3.41 11.34 -6.49
N SER A 401 -2.78 10.39 -7.13
CA SER A 401 -2.13 10.54 -8.44
C SER A 401 -1.73 9.15 -8.96
N ILE A 402 -1.03 9.10 -10.11
CA ILE A 402 -0.49 7.84 -10.62
C ILE A 402 0.97 7.73 -10.19
N THR A 403 1.25 6.79 -9.28
CA THR A 403 2.59 6.51 -8.79
C THR A 403 2.80 5.01 -8.58
N MET A 404 4.05 4.55 -8.66
CA MET A 404 4.39 3.14 -8.46
C MET A 404 4.05 2.61 -7.06
N ARG A 405 4.05 3.47 -6.03
CA ARG A 405 3.73 3.08 -4.65
C ARG A 405 2.30 2.56 -4.49
N TYR A 406 1.35 3.06 -5.29
CA TYR A 406 -0.06 2.64 -5.21
C TYR A 406 -0.32 1.28 -5.86
N PHE A 407 0.64 0.70 -6.58
CA PHE A 407 0.52 -0.71 -6.99
C PHE A 407 0.31 -1.64 -5.81
N SER A 408 0.93 -1.36 -4.68
CA SER A 408 0.77 -2.15 -3.46
C SER A 408 -0.65 -2.15 -2.92
N ASP A 409 -1.45 -1.12 -3.20
CA ASP A 409 -2.80 -0.99 -2.66
C ASP A 409 -3.77 -2.02 -3.26
N PHE A 410 -3.62 -2.38 -4.54
CA PHE A 410 -4.57 -3.25 -5.26
C PHE A 410 -3.94 -4.51 -5.89
N SER A 411 -2.63 -4.50 -6.23
CA SER A 411 -2.00 -5.60 -6.97
C SER A 411 -2.08 -6.94 -6.25
N TRP A 412 -1.98 -6.95 -4.92
CA TRP A 412 -2.07 -8.16 -4.11
C TRP A 412 -3.39 -8.92 -4.30
N LEU A 413 -4.50 -8.20 -4.49
CA LEU A 413 -5.80 -8.81 -4.79
C LEU A 413 -5.79 -9.51 -6.14
N LEU A 414 -5.22 -8.88 -7.17
CA LEU A 414 -5.08 -9.47 -8.49
C LEU A 414 -4.13 -10.67 -8.48
N ILE A 415 -3.04 -10.60 -7.74
CA ILE A 415 -2.08 -11.70 -7.61
C ILE A 415 -2.73 -12.91 -6.92
N LEU A 416 -3.42 -12.70 -5.78
CA LEU A 416 -4.16 -13.77 -5.10
C LEU A 416 -5.27 -14.36 -5.98
N LEU A 417 -6.00 -13.51 -6.69
CA LEU A 417 -7.04 -13.94 -7.63
C LEU A 417 -6.44 -14.83 -8.72
N VAL A 418 -5.36 -14.38 -9.35
CA VAL A 418 -4.68 -15.12 -10.44
C VAL A 418 -4.20 -16.48 -9.95
N PHE A 419 -3.51 -16.54 -8.80
CA PHE A 419 -3.12 -17.82 -8.24
C PHE A 419 -4.32 -18.70 -7.86
N GLY A 420 -5.37 -18.13 -7.28
CA GLY A 420 -6.61 -18.83 -6.98
C GLY A 420 -7.29 -19.44 -8.22
N VAL A 421 -7.21 -18.76 -9.35
CA VAL A 421 -7.72 -19.26 -10.65
C VAL A 421 -6.78 -20.32 -11.23
N LEU A 422 -5.47 -20.10 -11.23
CA LEU A 422 -4.48 -21.04 -11.76
C LEU A 422 -4.49 -22.37 -10.99
N LEU A 423 -4.67 -22.34 -9.67
CA LEU A 423 -4.82 -23.54 -8.84
C LEU A 423 -6.07 -24.37 -9.17
N GLN A 424 -7.04 -23.82 -9.88
CA GLN A 424 -8.23 -24.53 -10.37
C GLN A 424 -8.07 -24.99 -11.81
N THR A 425 -6.97 -24.62 -12.48
CA THR A 425 -6.68 -24.99 -13.87
C THR A 425 -6.08 -26.41 -13.90
N PRO A 426 -6.57 -27.31 -14.77
CA PRO A 426 -6.06 -28.67 -14.86
C PRO A 426 -4.54 -28.71 -15.13
N GLY A 427 -3.85 -29.60 -14.44
CA GLY A 427 -2.40 -29.82 -14.58
C GLY A 427 -1.52 -28.77 -13.87
N PHE A 428 -2.08 -27.64 -13.43
CA PHE A 428 -1.28 -26.58 -12.81
C PHE A 428 -0.72 -26.97 -11.44
N VAL A 429 -1.53 -27.62 -10.60
CA VAL A 429 -1.10 -28.08 -9.25
C VAL A 429 -0.10 -29.21 -9.35
N GLU A 430 -0.25 -30.08 -10.34
CA GLU A 430 0.69 -31.17 -10.61
C GLU A 430 2.01 -30.69 -11.21
N GLY A 431 2.14 -29.39 -11.48
CA GLY A 431 3.33 -28.82 -12.10
C GLY A 431 3.52 -29.23 -13.56
N LYS A 432 2.41 -29.49 -14.28
CA LYS A 432 2.42 -30.04 -15.63
C LYS A 432 1.59 -29.18 -16.59
N GLY A 433 1.88 -29.33 -17.87
CA GLY A 433 1.14 -28.71 -18.94
C GLY A 433 1.65 -27.32 -19.36
N VAL A 434 1.16 -26.88 -20.50
CA VAL A 434 1.61 -25.66 -21.17
C VAL A 434 1.36 -24.41 -20.31
N ILE A 435 0.18 -24.33 -19.66
CA ILE A 435 -0.19 -23.18 -18.82
C ILE A 435 0.79 -23.05 -17.65
N PHE A 436 1.16 -24.14 -16.99
CA PHE A 436 2.15 -24.13 -15.93
C PHE A 436 3.51 -23.64 -16.43
N GLY A 437 4.02 -24.21 -17.53
CA GLY A 437 5.29 -23.80 -18.12
C GLY A 437 5.35 -22.33 -18.51
N ILE A 438 4.31 -21.82 -19.18
CA ILE A 438 4.20 -20.40 -19.54
C ILE A 438 4.16 -19.53 -18.28
N THR A 439 3.36 -19.90 -17.27
CA THR A 439 3.26 -19.12 -16.03
C THR A 439 4.61 -19.04 -15.31
N VAL A 440 5.33 -20.16 -15.17
CA VAL A 440 6.66 -20.18 -14.53
C VAL A 440 7.67 -19.31 -15.30
N ALA A 441 7.69 -19.39 -16.63
CA ALA A 441 8.54 -18.57 -17.47
C ALA A 441 8.24 -17.05 -17.30
N LEU A 442 6.96 -16.69 -17.27
CA LEU A 442 6.54 -15.30 -17.07
C LEU A 442 6.77 -14.81 -15.64
N ILE A 443 6.71 -15.68 -14.63
CA ILE A 443 7.15 -15.34 -13.27
C ILE A 443 8.65 -15.08 -13.25
N GLY A 444 9.44 -15.92 -13.92
CA GLY A 444 10.89 -15.66 -14.07
C GLY A 444 11.16 -14.30 -14.70
N LEU A 445 10.43 -13.95 -15.76
CA LEU A 445 10.50 -12.62 -16.36
C LEU A 445 10.06 -11.51 -15.39
N THR A 446 8.99 -11.71 -14.61
CA THR A 446 8.54 -10.76 -13.58
C THR A 446 9.63 -10.52 -12.54
N ILE A 447 10.31 -11.57 -12.09
CA ILE A 447 11.42 -11.47 -11.14
C ILE A 447 12.57 -10.65 -11.75
N LEU A 448 12.97 -10.95 -12.96
CA LEU A 448 14.00 -10.19 -13.67
C LEU A 448 13.62 -8.72 -13.81
N LEU A 449 12.43 -8.43 -14.28
CA LEU A 449 11.94 -7.05 -14.44
C LEU A 449 11.85 -6.31 -13.09
N GLY A 450 11.35 -6.96 -12.04
CA GLY A 450 11.24 -6.35 -10.72
C GLY A 450 12.58 -5.91 -10.14
N PHE A 451 13.62 -6.75 -10.25
CA PHE A 451 14.96 -6.36 -9.86
C PHE A 451 15.61 -5.36 -10.82
N TRP A 452 15.31 -5.48 -12.11
CA TRP A 452 15.83 -4.56 -13.13
C TRP A 452 15.33 -3.13 -12.93
N ILE A 453 14.06 -3.00 -12.58
CA ILE A 453 13.42 -1.71 -12.27
C ILE A 453 14.14 -0.96 -11.15
N LEU A 454 14.73 -1.67 -10.18
CA LEU A 454 15.50 -1.03 -9.11
C LEU A 454 16.79 -0.34 -9.60
N LEU A 455 17.28 -0.72 -10.77
CA LEU A 455 18.44 -0.08 -11.41
C LEU A 455 18.04 1.19 -12.17
N SER A 456 16.76 1.38 -12.44
CA SER A 456 16.29 2.54 -13.22
C SER A 456 16.50 3.83 -12.44
N PRO A 457 17.11 4.86 -13.05
CA PRO A 457 17.23 6.17 -12.42
C PRO A 457 15.84 6.74 -12.12
N ASP A 458 15.66 7.22 -10.91
CA ASP A 458 14.46 7.91 -10.50
C ASP A 458 14.71 9.41 -10.28
N ARG A 459 13.69 10.12 -9.81
CA ARG A 459 13.75 11.55 -9.50
C ARG A 459 14.81 11.89 -8.43
N TYR A 460 15.23 10.93 -7.62
CA TYR A 460 16.23 11.09 -6.56
C TYR A 460 17.60 10.56 -6.98
N GLY A 461 17.75 10.12 -8.24
CA GLY A 461 18.98 9.50 -8.74
C GLY A 461 19.26 8.13 -8.14
N ALA A 462 18.42 7.66 -7.23
CA ALA A 462 18.43 6.34 -6.60
C ALA A 462 19.82 5.67 -6.52
N LEU A 463 19.95 4.49 -7.12
CA LEU A 463 21.17 3.69 -7.03
C LEU A 463 22.40 4.38 -7.65
N VAL A 464 22.21 5.19 -8.69
CA VAL A 464 23.32 5.90 -9.36
C VAL A 464 24.02 6.86 -8.42
N SER A 465 23.25 7.58 -7.62
CA SER A 465 23.80 8.61 -6.70
C SER A 465 24.18 8.03 -5.34
N THR A 466 23.45 7.01 -4.85
CA THR A 466 23.62 6.52 -3.48
C THR A 466 24.54 5.33 -3.36
N CYS A 467 24.60 4.49 -4.38
CA CYS A 467 25.49 3.33 -4.44
C CYS A 467 26.07 3.13 -5.84
N PRO A 468 26.85 4.10 -6.36
CA PRO A 468 27.37 4.05 -7.73
C PRO A 468 28.20 2.80 -8.00
N SER A 469 28.89 2.26 -6.99
CA SER A 469 29.66 1.02 -7.13
C SER A 469 28.80 -0.19 -7.49
N VAL A 470 27.59 -0.30 -6.95
CA VAL A 470 26.64 -1.36 -7.30
C VAL A 470 26.10 -1.11 -8.70
N PHE A 471 25.64 0.10 -8.98
CA PHE A 471 25.08 0.45 -10.27
C PHE A 471 26.07 0.20 -11.42
N TYR A 472 27.28 0.73 -11.31
CA TYR A 472 28.30 0.56 -12.35
C TYR A 472 28.93 -0.84 -12.34
N GLY A 473 28.98 -1.53 -11.20
CA GLY A 473 29.38 -2.93 -11.13
C GLY A 473 28.47 -3.85 -11.93
N VAL A 474 27.14 -3.64 -11.80
CA VAL A 474 26.16 -4.37 -12.63
C VAL A 474 26.30 -3.97 -14.12
N ALA A 475 26.53 -2.68 -14.41
CA ALA A 475 26.79 -2.23 -15.78
C ALA A 475 27.97 -2.94 -16.42
N GLN A 476 29.11 -3.06 -15.71
CA GLN A 476 30.29 -3.77 -16.16
C GLN A 476 30.03 -5.26 -16.43
N MET A 477 29.22 -5.92 -15.59
CA MET A 477 28.86 -7.32 -15.78
C MET A 477 27.96 -7.54 -17.00
N LEU A 478 27.12 -6.56 -17.36
CA LEU A 478 26.10 -6.70 -18.40
C LEU A 478 26.44 -6.03 -19.71
N CYS A 479 27.28 -5.01 -19.70
CA CYS A 479 27.59 -4.21 -20.91
C CYS A 479 28.76 -4.77 -21.70
N LEU A 480 29.36 -5.89 -21.33
CA LEU A 480 30.43 -6.51 -22.13
C LEU A 480 31.42 -5.45 -22.68
N VAL A 481 31.90 -4.59 -21.81
CA VAL A 481 32.92 -3.58 -22.16
C VAL A 481 34.28 -4.22 -22.06
#